data_343ec28c99c1dcbcb096c65dc5470101
#
_entry.id   343ec28c99c1dcbcb096c65dc5470101
#
_cell.length_a   1.000
_cell.length_b   1.000
_cell.length_c   1.000
_cell.angle_alpha   90.00
_cell.angle_beta   90.00
_cell.angle_gamma   90.00
#
_symmetry.space_group_name_H-M   'P 1'
#
loop_
_entity.id
_entity.type
_entity.pdbx_description
1 polymer ?
#
loop_
_entity_poly.entity_id
_entity_poly.type
_entity_poly.pdbx_seq_one_letter_code
_entity_poly.pdbx_strand_id
1 'polypeptide(L)'
;MAKRALLMAEADDVATVIEAVCSGDTVAVETKQGEAVEELVSAHDIPRFHKIALRDMAAHDIVHKYGQVIGEATAPIKRGDYVHIHNIESIKTGVER
;
A
#
# COMPACT_ATOMS: atom_id res chain seq x y z
N MET A 1 9.51 17.59 -5.96
CA MET A 1 9.94 16.29 -6.46
C MET A 1 9.07 15.20 -5.86
N ALA A 2 8.81 14.17 -6.61
CA ALA A 2 7.97 13.08 -6.12
C ALA A 2 8.69 12.26 -5.06
N LYS A 3 7.95 11.84 -4.07
CA LYS A 3 8.44 10.84 -3.13
C LYS A 3 8.37 9.48 -3.82
N ARG A 4 9.07 8.49 -3.30
CA ARG A 4 9.18 7.20 -3.97
C ARG A 4 8.59 6.08 -3.12
N ALA A 5 7.96 5.12 -3.79
CA ALA A 5 7.46 3.92 -3.16
C ALA A 5 7.81 2.72 -4.03
N LEU A 6 8.02 1.57 -3.41
CA LEU A 6 8.39 0.35 -4.14
C LEU A 6 7.20 -0.59 -4.23
N LEU A 7 6.93 -1.03 -5.45
CA LEU A 7 5.95 -2.07 -5.73
C LEU A 7 6.71 -3.40 -5.72
N MET A 8 6.35 -4.28 -4.80
CA MET A 8 7.10 -5.52 -4.60
C MET A 8 6.72 -6.61 -5.59
N ALA A 9 5.46 -6.66 -5.99
CA ALA A 9 4.98 -7.58 -7.01
C ALA A 9 3.91 -6.87 -7.84
N GLU A 10 3.78 -7.29 -9.09
CA GLU A 10 2.93 -6.60 -10.06
C GLU A 10 1.47 -6.50 -9.62
N ALA A 11 0.97 -7.52 -8.94
CA ALA A 11 -0.43 -7.56 -8.54
C ALA A 11 -0.69 -7.02 -7.14
N ASP A 12 0.30 -6.36 -6.53
CA ASP A 12 0.14 -5.86 -5.17
C ASP A 12 -0.86 -4.71 -5.11
N ASP A 13 -1.58 -4.64 -4.02
CA ASP A 13 -2.56 -3.57 -3.77
C ASP A 13 -1.95 -2.39 -3.06
N VAL A 14 -0.74 -2.54 -2.54
CA VAL A 14 -0.04 -1.51 -1.78
C VAL A 14 1.42 -1.44 -2.22
N ALA A 15 2.03 -0.30 -2.00
CA ALA A 15 3.47 -0.13 -2.20
C ALA A 15 4.08 0.38 -0.90
N THR A 16 5.37 0.15 -0.71
CA THR A 16 6.09 0.58 0.49
C THR A 16 6.80 1.89 0.19
N VAL A 17 6.46 2.96 0.90
CA VAL A 17 7.16 4.23 0.71
C VAL A 17 8.57 4.10 1.29
N ILE A 18 9.57 4.57 0.56
CA ILE A 18 10.96 4.44 0.99
C ILE A 18 11.47 5.73 1.63
N GLU A 19 10.61 6.73 1.75
CA GLU A 19 10.91 7.96 2.46
C GLU A 19 9.59 8.46 3.03
N ALA A 20 9.67 9.30 4.06
CA ALA A 20 8.46 9.82 4.69
C ALA A 20 7.67 10.67 3.68
N VAL A 21 6.37 10.50 3.67
CA VAL A 21 5.47 11.16 2.72
C VAL A 21 4.50 12.01 3.52
N CYS A 22 4.23 13.23 3.04
CA CYS A 22 3.23 14.09 3.65
C CYS A 22 1.95 14.09 2.82
N SER A 23 0.85 14.34 3.47
CA SER A 23 -0.44 14.49 2.77
C SER A 23 -0.30 15.51 1.65
N GLY A 24 -0.74 15.16 0.46
CA GLY A 24 -0.63 16.01 -0.72
C GLY A 24 0.62 15.80 -1.54
N ASP A 25 1.59 15.03 -1.04
CA ASP A 25 2.79 14.74 -1.83
C ASP A 25 2.47 13.82 -2.99
N THR A 26 3.14 14.04 -4.11
CA THR A 26 3.10 13.08 -5.23
C THR A 26 4.05 11.94 -4.90
N VAL A 27 3.57 10.72 -5.12
CA VAL A 27 4.35 9.51 -4.87
C VAL A 27 4.53 8.77 -6.19
N ALA A 28 5.77 8.55 -6.58
CA ALA A 28 6.10 7.76 -7.76
C ALA A 28 6.31 6.32 -7.32
N VAL A 29 5.53 5.41 -7.90
CA VAL A 29 5.60 3.98 -7.59
C VAL A 29 6.54 3.33 -8.59
N GLU A 30 7.55 2.65 -8.10
CA GLU A 30 8.58 2.03 -8.93
C GLU A 30 8.71 0.55 -8.60
N THR A 31 9.09 -0.23 -9.61
CA THR A 31 9.41 -1.64 -9.38
C THR A 31 10.77 -1.76 -8.68
N LYS A 32 11.11 -2.97 -8.26
CA LYS A 32 12.42 -3.21 -7.63
C LYS A 32 13.57 -2.94 -8.59
N GLN A 33 13.31 -2.96 -9.90
CA GLN A 33 14.31 -2.64 -10.90
C GLN A 33 14.42 -1.14 -11.15
N GLY A 34 13.60 -0.32 -10.48
CA GLY A 34 13.66 1.12 -10.64
C GLY A 34 12.76 1.67 -11.74
N GLU A 35 11.90 0.83 -12.31
CA GLU A 35 11.02 1.24 -13.39
C GLU A 35 9.75 1.88 -12.82
N ALA A 36 9.47 3.12 -13.20
CA ALA A 36 8.28 3.81 -12.72
C ALA A 36 7.05 3.22 -13.40
N VAL A 37 6.04 2.87 -12.62
CA VAL A 37 4.81 2.27 -13.13
C VAL A 37 3.60 3.16 -12.98
N GLU A 38 3.58 4.04 -11.98
CA GLU A 38 2.48 4.99 -11.82
C GLU A 38 2.84 6.06 -10.80
N GLU A 39 2.03 7.11 -10.77
CA GLU A 39 2.13 8.15 -9.77
C GLU A 39 0.77 8.36 -9.15
N LEU A 40 0.76 8.73 -7.87
CA LEU A 40 -0.47 9.05 -7.16
C LEU A 40 -0.18 10.11 -6.10
N VAL A 41 -1.25 10.70 -5.57
CA VAL A 41 -1.13 11.71 -4.52
C VAL A 41 -1.49 11.07 -3.20
N SER A 42 -0.63 11.25 -2.19
CA SER A 42 -0.90 10.70 -0.87
C SER A 42 -2.00 11.50 -0.18
N ALA A 43 -2.96 10.80 0.41
CA ALA A 43 -4.04 11.43 1.16
C ALA A 43 -3.66 11.67 2.62
N HIS A 44 -2.56 11.08 3.07
CA HIS A 44 -2.15 11.13 4.48
C HIS A 44 -0.65 11.25 4.60
N ASP A 45 -0.20 11.62 5.80
CA ASP A 45 1.22 11.50 6.14
C ASP A 45 1.52 10.02 6.34
N ILE A 46 2.57 9.53 5.68
CA ILE A 46 2.94 8.12 5.76
C ILE A 46 4.40 8.02 6.18
N PRO A 47 4.68 7.36 7.31
CA PRO A 47 6.07 7.21 7.76
C PRO A 47 6.87 6.35 6.80
N ARG A 48 8.18 6.57 6.80
CA ARG A 48 9.10 5.80 5.99
C ARG A 48 8.89 4.30 6.21
N PHE A 49 8.90 3.53 5.13
CA PHE A 49 8.75 2.07 5.10
C PHE A 49 7.35 1.57 5.45
N HIS A 50 6.38 2.47 5.52
CA HIS A 50 4.98 2.04 5.66
C HIS A 50 4.33 1.99 4.28
N LYS A 51 3.06 1.58 4.24
CA LYS A 51 2.40 1.24 2.98
C LYS A 51 1.42 2.31 2.53
N ILE A 52 1.32 2.51 1.22
CA ILE A 52 0.34 3.39 0.61
C ILE A 52 -0.54 2.53 -0.31
N ALA A 53 -1.85 2.80 -0.31
CA ALA A 53 -2.79 2.06 -1.14
C ALA A 53 -2.66 2.48 -2.60
N LEU A 54 -2.61 1.50 -3.49
CA LEU A 54 -2.49 1.73 -4.93
C LEU A 54 -3.85 1.77 -5.61
N ARG A 55 -4.89 1.30 -4.95
CA ARG A 55 -6.25 1.28 -5.51
C ARG A 55 -7.26 1.35 -4.37
N ASP A 56 -8.52 1.61 -4.74
CA ASP A 56 -9.60 1.61 -3.78
C ASP A 56 -9.89 0.17 -3.36
N MET A 57 -10.16 -0.02 -2.09
CA MET A 57 -10.53 -1.33 -1.54
C MET A 57 -11.73 -1.14 -0.63
N ALA A 58 -12.70 -2.06 -0.71
CA ALA A 58 -13.84 -2.05 0.19
C ALA A 58 -13.49 -2.78 1.48
N ALA A 59 -14.27 -2.56 2.52
CA ALA A 59 -14.11 -3.34 3.74
C ALA A 59 -14.19 -4.83 3.41
N HIS A 60 -13.32 -5.61 4.03
CA HIS A 60 -13.19 -7.06 3.84
C HIS A 60 -12.50 -7.48 2.54
N ASP A 61 -12.10 -6.53 1.69
CA ASP A 61 -11.29 -6.88 0.53
C ASP A 61 -9.94 -7.42 0.99
N ILE A 62 -9.43 -8.39 0.25
CA ILE A 62 -8.12 -8.98 0.51
C ILE A 62 -7.04 -8.01 0.06
N VAL A 63 -6.01 -7.85 0.88
CA VAL A 63 -4.89 -6.95 0.59
C VAL A 63 -3.66 -7.79 0.28
N HIS A 64 -3.01 -7.49 -0.84
CA HIS A 64 -1.83 -8.23 -1.32
C HIS A 64 -0.57 -7.37 -1.23
N LYS A 65 0.52 -8.00 -0.82
CA LYS A 65 1.86 -7.43 -0.88
C LYS A 65 2.85 -8.57 -1.09
N TYR A 66 3.87 -8.36 -1.88
CA TYR A 66 4.82 -9.40 -2.28
C TYR A 66 4.11 -10.55 -3.01
N GLY A 67 2.99 -10.25 -3.67
CA GLY A 67 2.20 -11.27 -4.33
C GLY A 67 1.45 -12.18 -3.39
N GLN A 68 1.41 -11.86 -2.11
CA GLN A 68 0.80 -12.71 -1.08
C GLN A 68 -0.26 -11.93 -0.31
N VAL A 69 -1.20 -12.65 0.26
CA VAL A 69 -2.23 -12.06 1.10
C VAL A 69 -1.59 -11.64 2.42
N ILE A 70 -1.68 -10.36 2.77
CA ILE A 70 -1.17 -9.88 4.05
C ILE A 70 -2.28 -9.58 5.03
N GLY A 71 -3.52 -9.54 4.58
CA GLY A 71 -4.64 -9.28 5.47
C GLY A 71 -5.88 -8.90 4.68
N GLU A 72 -6.88 -8.39 5.39
CA GLU A 72 -8.07 -7.84 4.75
C GLU A 72 -8.34 -6.44 5.30
N ALA A 73 -8.99 -5.62 4.49
CA ALA A 73 -9.34 -4.26 4.90
C ALA A 73 -10.42 -4.33 5.98
N THR A 74 -10.27 -3.54 7.04
CA THR A 74 -11.27 -3.47 8.11
C THR A 74 -12.24 -2.31 7.87
N ALA A 75 -11.94 -1.46 6.89
CA ALA A 75 -12.77 -0.32 6.51
C ALA A 75 -12.45 0.01 5.06
N PRO A 76 -13.27 0.80 4.38
CA PRO A 76 -12.95 1.20 3.02
C PRO A 76 -11.62 1.95 2.97
N ILE A 77 -10.80 1.62 1.98
CA ILE A 77 -9.49 2.23 1.77
C ILE A 77 -9.53 2.85 0.38
N LYS A 78 -9.05 4.07 0.26
CA LYS A 78 -8.98 4.76 -1.03
C LYS A 78 -7.56 4.77 -1.55
N ARG A 79 -7.42 4.83 -2.87
CA ARG A 79 -6.10 4.98 -3.49
C ARG A 79 -5.41 6.20 -2.90
N GLY A 80 -4.19 6.02 -2.44
CA GLY A 80 -3.43 7.08 -1.78
C GLY A 80 -3.52 7.09 -0.27
N ASP A 81 -4.35 6.22 0.32
CA ASP A 81 -4.49 6.16 1.77
C ASP A 81 -3.31 5.46 2.42
N TYR A 82 -3.05 5.82 3.66
CA TYR A 82 -2.08 5.14 4.50
C TYR A 82 -2.67 3.79 4.92
N VAL A 83 -1.94 2.71 4.69
CA VAL A 83 -2.39 1.36 5.02
C VAL A 83 -1.54 0.81 6.15
N HIS A 84 -2.17 0.50 7.27
CA HIS A 84 -1.48 -0.03 8.44
C HIS A 84 -2.52 -0.74 9.31
N ILE A 85 -2.14 -1.07 10.54
CA ILE A 85 -3.02 -1.84 11.43
C ILE A 85 -4.35 -1.14 11.74
N HIS A 86 -4.46 0.16 11.45
CA HIS A 86 -5.72 0.86 11.70
C HIS A 86 -6.78 0.53 10.65
N ASN A 87 -6.41 0.01 9.49
CA ASN A 87 -7.38 -0.29 8.43
C ASN A 87 -7.16 -1.63 7.74
N ILE A 88 -6.23 -2.44 8.22
CA ILE A 88 -6.11 -3.84 7.79
C ILE A 88 -5.87 -4.71 9.00
N GLU A 89 -6.24 -5.98 8.89
CA GLU A 89 -5.94 -6.96 9.92
C GLU A 89 -5.47 -8.25 9.27
N SER A 90 -4.63 -8.99 9.97
CA SER A 90 -4.10 -10.24 9.45
C SER A 90 -5.20 -11.28 9.32
N ILE A 91 -5.11 -12.09 8.28
CA ILE A 91 -6.01 -13.21 8.09
C ILE A 91 -5.28 -14.46 8.53
N LYS A 92 -5.88 -15.21 9.39
CA LYS A 92 -5.27 -16.46 9.88
C LYS A 92 -5.73 -17.62 9.04
N THR A 93 -5.40 -17.55 7.77
CA THR A 93 -5.81 -18.60 6.85
C THR A 93 -4.88 -19.78 6.98
N GLY A 94 -5.44 -20.97 6.92
CA GLY A 94 -4.66 -22.20 6.95
C GLY A 94 -3.99 -22.49 8.27
N VAL A 95 -4.30 -21.69 9.22
CA VAL A 95 -3.68 -21.89 10.50
C VAL A 95 -4.51 -22.75 11.33
N GLU A 96 -4.57 -22.80 11.30
CA GLU A 96 -5.36 -23.07 11.68
C GLU A 96 -6.06 -23.40 12.02
N ARG A 97 -6.11 -23.52 12.03
CA ARG A 97 -7.09 -23.76 12.17
C ARG A 97 -7.30 -24.72 11.95
#